data_e46775bfbcc41743469cc038dccd0730
#
_entry.id   e46775bfbcc41743469cc038dccd0730
#
_cell.length_a   1.000
_cell.length_b   1.000
_cell.length_c   1.000
_cell.angle_alpha   90.00
_cell.angle_beta   90.00
_cell.angle_gamma   90.00
#
_symmetry.space_group_name_H-M   'P 1'
#
loop_
_entity.id
_entity.type
_entity.pdbx_description
1 polymer ?
#
loop_
_entity_poly.entity_id
_entity_poly.type
_entity_poly.pdbx_seq_one_letter_code
_entity_poly.pdbx_strand_id
1 'polypeptide(L)'
;MAALALVVGVAEARSGGSWRCGSRLILPGMVQEQVLELCGEPDGRTTSEERRTRWNAAGEKVVEIVPVETWTYDRGSNQLVRYLTFRNGNLTRIKTGDYGQ
;
A
#
# COMPACT_ATOMS: atom_id res chain seq x y z
N MET A 1 4.44 39.85 3.59
CA MET A 1 4.28 39.20 3.59
C MET A 1 3.99 38.18 3.08
N ALA A 2 3.94 37.57 2.81
CA ALA A 2 3.67 36.77 2.37
C ALA A 2 3.62 35.67 2.38
N ALA A 3 3.50 35.02 2.35
CA ALA A 3 3.34 34.01 2.42
C ALA A 3 3.48 33.00 1.89
N LEU A 4 3.58 32.38 1.86
CA LEU A 4 3.60 31.42 1.50
C LEU A 4 3.43 30.34 1.38
N ALA A 5 3.25 29.87 1.41
CA ALA A 5 3.02 28.95 1.36
C ALA A 5 3.02 27.96 0.97
N LEU A 6 3.07 27.37 0.89
CA LEU A 6 2.99 26.43 0.70
C LEU A 6 2.92 25.47 0.24
N VAL A 7 2.75 24.95 0.19
CA VAL A 7 2.65 24.11 -0.21
C VAL A 7 2.78 23.13 -0.33
N VAL A 8 2.78 22.55 -0.32
CA VAL A 8 2.91 21.67 -0.34
C VAL A 8 2.75 20.60 -0.63
N GLY A 9 3.00 20.00 -0.41
CA GLY A 9 3.01 18.81 -0.40
C GLY A 9 2.47 18.13 -1.29
N VAL A 10 2.26 17.75 -1.54
CA VAL A 10 1.59 17.31 -2.36
C VAL A 10 2.03 16.36 -3.10
N ALA A 11 2.79 16.46 -3.30
CA ALA A 11 3.15 15.66 -4.08
C ALA A 11 3.18 14.34 -3.89
N GLU A 12 3.42 13.90 -3.07
CA GLU A 12 3.61 12.66 -2.84
C GLU A 12 2.63 11.86 -3.22
N ALA A 13 1.78 12.28 -3.37
CA ALA A 13 0.79 11.50 -3.58
C ALA A 13 0.94 10.53 -4.59
N ARG A 14 1.48 10.69 -5.51
CA ARG A 14 1.46 9.86 -6.45
C ARG A 14 1.88 8.57 -6.29
N SER A 15 2.69 8.31 -5.55
CA SER A 15 3.19 7.01 -5.51
C SER A 15 2.27 6.14 -4.78
N GLY A 16 1.91 5.07 -5.09
CA GLY A 16 1.09 4.18 -4.32
C GLY A 16 -0.37 4.19 -4.64
N GLY A 17 -0.89 5.29 -5.08
CA GLY A 17 -2.28 5.36 -5.45
C GLY A 17 -3.24 5.53 -4.29
N SER A 18 -4.51 5.38 -4.55
CA SER A 18 -5.54 5.43 -3.52
C SER A 18 -6.74 4.64 -4.02
N TRP A 19 -7.64 4.30 -3.11
CA TRP A 19 -8.80 3.51 -3.45
C TRP A 19 -9.93 3.81 -2.48
N ARG A 20 -11.13 3.90 -3.00
CA ARG A 20 -12.28 4.03 -2.13
C ARG A 20 -12.97 2.69 -2.02
N CYS A 21 -12.98 2.18 -0.80
CA CYS A 21 -13.61 0.94 -0.49
C CYS A 21 -14.99 1.32 0.02
N GLY A 22 -15.99 1.28 -0.85
CA GLY A 22 -17.26 1.87 -0.52
C GLY A 22 -17.06 3.37 -0.39
N SER A 23 -17.41 3.91 0.75
CA SER A 23 -17.22 5.34 1.00
C SER A 23 -15.93 5.62 1.77
N ARG A 24 -15.14 4.58 2.10
CA ARG A 24 -13.96 4.75 2.91
C ARG A 24 -12.73 4.85 2.06
N LEU A 25 -11.89 5.81 2.35
CA LEU A 25 -10.69 6.07 1.57
C LEU A 25 -9.51 5.28 2.12
N ILE A 26 -8.85 4.54 1.24
CA ILE A 26 -7.68 3.75 1.59
C ILE A 26 -6.46 4.40 0.95
N LEU A 27 -5.43 4.62 1.75
CA LEU A 27 -4.23 5.31 1.30
C LEU A 27 -2.98 4.56 1.74
N PRO A 28 -1.89 4.71 0.98
CA PRO A 28 -0.61 4.18 1.45
C PRO A 28 -0.24 4.75 2.80
N GLY A 29 0.39 3.93 3.60
CA GLY A 29 0.73 4.30 4.97
C GLY A 29 -0.18 3.66 5.99
N MET A 30 -1.34 3.19 5.58
CA MET A 30 -2.25 2.53 6.50
C MET A 30 -1.72 1.16 6.88
N VAL A 31 -2.02 0.73 8.09
CA VAL A 31 -1.63 -0.61 8.52
C VAL A 31 -2.76 -1.58 8.19
N GLN A 32 -2.42 -2.87 8.17
CA GLN A 32 -3.38 -3.90 7.77
C GLN A 32 -4.67 -3.87 8.59
N GLU A 33 -4.57 -3.62 9.88
CA GLU A 33 -5.76 -3.58 10.72
C GLU A 33 -6.71 -2.47 10.33
N GLN A 34 -6.19 -1.34 9.92
CA GLN A 34 -7.04 -0.25 9.48
C GLN A 34 -7.80 -0.63 8.23
N VAL A 35 -7.12 -1.28 7.30
CA VAL A 35 -7.75 -1.68 6.04
C VAL A 35 -8.84 -2.72 6.32
N LEU A 36 -8.57 -3.65 7.22
CA LEU A 36 -9.59 -4.65 7.57
C LEU A 36 -10.81 -3.99 8.19
N GLU A 37 -10.59 -3.00 9.03
CA GLU A 37 -11.71 -2.31 9.64
C GLU A 37 -12.54 -1.56 8.62
N LEU A 38 -11.90 -0.95 7.65
CA LEU A 38 -12.60 -0.13 6.68
C LEU A 38 -13.20 -0.94 5.53
N CYS A 39 -12.53 -1.99 5.11
CA CYS A 39 -12.94 -2.74 3.92
C CYS A 39 -13.31 -4.19 4.17
N GLY A 40 -13.02 -4.71 5.34
CA GLY A 40 -13.30 -6.12 5.61
C GLY A 40 -12.22 -7.01 5.06
N GLU A 41 -12.48 -8.30 5.07
CA GLU A 41 -11.51 -9.30 4.64
C GLU A 41 -11.29 -9.24 3.14
N PRO A 42 -10.05 -9.40 2.70
CA PRO A 42 -9.81 -9.47 1.26
C PRO A 42 -10.26 -10.82 0.71
N ASP A 43 -10.43 -10.87 -0.59
CA ASP A 43 -10.84 -12.11 -1.25
C ASP A 43 -9.67 -13.04 -1.44
N GLY A 44 -8.46 -12.53 -1.43
CA GLY A 44 -7.27 -13.36 -1.53
C GLY A 44 -6.10 -12.69 -0.85
N ARG A 45 -5.14 -13.50 -0.45
CA ARG A 45 -3.90 -13.03 0.16
C ARG A 45 -2.75 -13.86 -0.36
N THR A 46 -1.66 -13.19 -0.70
CA THR A 46 -0.43 -13.89 -1.02
C THR A 46 0.68 -13.28 -0.19
N THR A 47 1.60 -14.10 0.27
CA THR A 47 2.71 -13.63 1.07
C THR A 47 4.02 -13.95 0.38
N SER A 48 4.99 -13.09 0.54
CA SER A 48 6.32 -13.32 0.00
C SER A 48 7.30 -12.54 0.85
N GLU A 49 8.57 -12.59 0.48
CA GLU A 49 9.60 -11.89 1.20
C GLU A 49 10.45 -11.13 0.21
N GLU A 50 10.87 -9.96 0.62
CA GLU A 50 11.76 -9.13 -0.16
C GLU A 50 13.08 -9.07 0.55
N ARG A 51 14.19 -9.26 -0.18
CA ARG A 51 15.50 -9.16 0.42
C ARG A 51 16.08 -7.81 0.05
N ARG A 52 16.54 -7.09 1.05
CA ARG A 52 17.17 -5.80 0.83
C ARG A 52 18.56 -5.83 1.36
N THR A 53 19.50 -5.27 0.60
CA THR A 53 20.87 -5.17 1.03
C THR A 53 21.17 -3.71 1.35
N ARG A 54 21.79 -3.47 2.48
CA ARG A 54 22.23 -2.14 2.82
C ARG A 54 23.54 -2.22 3.57
N TRP A 55 24.20 -1.10 3.70
CA TRP A 55 25.48 -1.03 4.40
C TRP A 55 25.26 -0.31 5.71
N ASN A 56 25.80 -0.88 6.79
CA ASN A 56 25.64 -0.24 8.09
C ASN A 56 26.75 0.78 8.31
N ALA A 57 26.76 1.39 9.48
CA ALA A 57 27.74 2.43 9.79
C ALA A 57 29.16 1.91 9.81
N ALA A 58 29.34 0.64 10.06
CA ALA A 58 30.69 0.04 10.07
C ALA A 58 31.15 -0.36 8.68
N GLY A 59 30.36 -0.10 7.66
CA GLY A 59 30.73 -0.48 6.30
C GLY A 59 30.44 -1.92 5.98
N GLU A 60 29.65 -2.59 6.78
CA GLU A 60 29.35 -3.99 6.57
C GLU A 60 28.03 -4.17 5.82
N LYS A 61 27.99 -5.21 4.99
CA LYS A 61 26.79 -5.51 4.25
C LYS A 61 25.78 -6.19 5.15
N VAL A 62 24.58 -5.67 5.16
CA VAL A 62 23.50 -6.23 5.97
C VAL A 62 22.36 -6.62 5.05
N VAL A 63 21.86 -7.83 5.21
CA VAL A 63 20.71 -8.30 4.42
C VAL A 63 19.48 -8.26 5.32
N GLU A 64 18.46 -7.59 4.83
CA GLU A 64 17.22 -7.45 5.56
C GLU A 64 16.14 -8.23 4.86
N ILE A 65 15.33 -8.95 5.58
CA ILE A 65 14.18 -9.65 5.01
C ILE A 65 12.93 -8.88 5.38
N VAL A 66 12.20 -8.44 4.38
CA VAL A 66 11.00 -7.66 4.59
C VAL A 66 9.81 -8.50 4.18
N PRO A 67 8.89 -8.80 5.09
CA PRO A 67 7.69 -9.55 4.72
C PRO A 67 6.77 -8.69 3.86
N VAL A 68 6.27 -9.28 2.78
CA VAL A 68 5.39 -8.60 1.85
C VAL A 68 4.12 -9.40 1.72
N GLU A 69 2.99 -8.73 1.84
CA GLU A 69 1.71 -9.40 1.69
C GLU A 69 0.89 -8.62 0.69
N THR A 70 0.26 -9.30 -0.24
CA THR A 70 -0.61 -8.65 -1.21
C THR A 70 -2.03 -9.15 -1.00
N TRP A 71 -2.93 -8.21 -0.81
CA TRP A 71 -4.35 -8.50 -0.61
C TRP A 71 -5.10 -8.17 -1.88
N THR A 72 -6.00 -9.05 -2.26
CA THR A 72 -6.83 -8.85 -3.44
C THR A 72 -8.26 -8.58 -3.02
N TYR A 73 -8.81 -7.48 -3.51
CA TYR A 73 -10.21 -7.14 -3.27
C TYR A 73 -10.96 -7.18 -4.60
N ASP A 74 -11.91 -8.11 -4.70
CA ASP A 74 -12.72 -8.27 -5.90
C ASP A 74 -14.15 -7.98 -5.50
N ARG A 75 -14.66 -6.84 -5.92
CA ARG A 75 -16.00 -6.40 -5.51
C ARG A 75 -17.02 -6.63 -6.60
N GLY A 76 -16.80 -7.57 -7.48
CA GLY A 76 -17.78 -7.93 -8.48
C GLY A 76 -17.41 -7.45 -9.87
N SER A 77 -18.21 -7.85 -10.83
CA SER A 77 -17.86 -7.61 -12.23
C SER A 77 -18.03 -6.14 -12.65
N ASN A 78 -18.64 -5.32 -11.78
CA ASN A 78 -18.80 -3.91 -12.10
C ASN A 78 -17.69 -3.04 -11.54
N GLN A 79 -16.72 -3.62 -10.87
CA GLN A 79 -15.64 -2.85 -10.27
C GLN A 79 -14.31 -3.48 -10.61
N LEU A 80 -13.30 -2.64 -10.68
CA LEU A 80 -11.94 -3.12 -10.95
C LEU A 80 -11.39 -3.77 -9.70
N VAL A 81 -10.65 -4.86 -9.90
CA VAL A 81 -9.99 -5.53 -8.79
C VAL A 81 -8.86 -4.65 -8.28
N ARG A 82 -8.66 -4.64 -6.98
CA ARG A 82 -7.58 -3.86 -6.36
C ARG A 82 -6.62 -4.78 -5.65
N TYR A 83 -5.35 -4.52 -5.84
CA TYR A 83 -4.29 -5.28 -5.20
C TYR A 83 -3.57 -4.34 -4.25
N LEU A 84 -3.58 -4.66 -2.98
CA LEU A 84 -2.96 -3.85 -1.96
C LEU A 84 -1.69 -4.54 -1.48
N THR A 85 -0.57 -3.89 -1.62
CA THR A 85 0.72 -4.46 -1.21
C THR A 85 1.14 -3.84 0.11
N PHE A 86 1.35 -4.71 1.09
CA PHE A 86 1.80 -4.31 2.40
C PHE A 86 3.24 -4.78 2.59
N ARG A 87 4.12 -3.87 2.97
CA ARG A 87 5.48 -4.23 3.32
C ARG A 87 5.66 -3.98 4.80
N ASN A 88 6.04 -5.03 5.50
CA ASN A 88 6.23 -4.93 6.93
C ASN A 88 4.95 -4.45 7.62
N GLY A 89 3.80 -4.84 7.11
CA GLY A 89 2.51 -4.49 7.70
C GLY A 89 1.94 -3.15 7.29
N ASN A 90 2.66 -2.38 6.51
CA ASN A 90 2.20 -1.05 6.08
C ASN A 90 1.86 -1.08 4.60
N LEU A 91 0.74 -0.46 4.25
CA LEU A 91 0.32 -0.38 2.86
C LEU A 91 1.26 0.52 2.10
N THR A 92 1.89 0.00 1.06
CA THR A 92 2.84 0.78 0.28
C THR A 92 2.37 1.04 -1.15
N ARG A 93 1.42 0.25 -1.63
CA ARG A 93 0.99 0.41 -3.02
C ARG A 93 -0.41 -0.15 -3.22
N ILE A 94 -1.18 0.53 -4.04
CA ILE A 94 -2.49 0.07 -4.47
C ILE A 94 -2.46 -0.02 -5.99
N LYS A 95 -2.67 -1.22 -6.51
CA LYS A 95 -2.64 -1.44 -7.94
C LYS A 95 -4.03 -1.80 -8.41
N THR A 96 -4.41 -1.27 -9.55
CA THR A 96 -5.71 -1.54 -10.15
C THR A 96 -5.56 -2.62 -11.22
N GLY A 97 -6.42 -3.64 -11.14
CA GLY A 97 -6.43 -4.70 -12.14
C GLY A 97 -7.61 -4.57 -13.06
N ASP A 98 -8.02 -5.70 -13.62
CA ASP A 98 -9.16 -5.73 -14.52
C ASP A 98 -10.45 -5.80 -13.73
N TYR A 99 -11.59 -5.82 -14.43
CA TYR A 99 -12.86 -5.96 -13.75
C TYR A 99 -12.95 -7.31 -13.07
N GLY A 100 -13.65 -7.33 -11.95
CA GLY A 100 -13.71 -8.52 -11.14
C GLY A 100 -14.69 -9.57 -11.66
N GLN A 101 -14.91 -10.57 -10.84
CA GLN A 101 -15.77 -11.70 -11.19
C GLN A 101 -17.23 -11.46 -10.76
#